data_41f797802bbe8993131a328fbd48d0c6
#
_entry.id   41f797802bbe8993131a328fbd48d0c6
#
_cell.length_a   1.000
_cell.length_b   1.000
_cell.length_c   1.000
_cell.angle_alpha   90.00
_cell.angle_beta   90.00
_cell.angle_gamma   90.00
#
_symmetry.space_group_name_H-M   'P 1'
#
loop_
_entity.id
_entity.type
_entity.pdbx_description
1 polymer ?
#
loop_
_entity_poly.entity_id
_entity_poly.type
_entity_poly.pdbx_seq_one_letter_code
_entity_poly.pdbx_strand_id
1 'polypeptide(L)' 'MVTDFPRTLSLLRQEKKLSQKKAAEALGISQGLLSHYENGVREPGLSFVVRAADFYGVSCDYLLGRTMSREGA' A
#
# COMPACT_ATOMS: atom_id res chain seq x y z
N MET A 1 12.29 -8.85 9.42
CA MET A 1 11.37 -9.48 8.49
C MET A 1 11.45 -8.79 7.14
N VAL A 2 11.64 -9.55 6.11
CA VAL A 2 11.63 -9.00 4.76
C VAL A 2 10.19 -8.89 4.31
N THR A 3 9.80 -7.72 3.87
CA THR A 3 8.47 -7.53 3.34
C THR A 3 8.58 -6.89 1.97
N ASP A 4 7.66 -7.24 1.12
CA ASP A 4 7.53 -6.61 -0.19
C ASP A 4 6.49 -5.49 -0.16
N PHE A 5 6.28 -4.88 1.02
CA PHE A 5 5.27 -3.85 1.17
C PHE A 5 5.38 -2.76 0.10
N PRO A 6 6.57 -2.18 -0.14
CA PRO A 6 6.67 -1.13 -1.16
C PRO A 6 6.25 -1.62 -2.53
N ARG A 7 6.69 -2.81 -2.91
CA ARG A 7 6.37 -3.38 -4.21
C ARG A 7 4.89 -3.73 -4.30
N THR A 8 4.35 -4.35 -3.26
CA THR A 8 2.94 -4.73 -3.24
C THR A 8 2.05 -3.50 -3.34
N LEU A 9 2.39 -2.44 -2.60
CA LEU A 9 1.63 -1.20 -2.64
C LEU A 9 1.61 -0.63 -4.06
N SER A 10 2.77 -0.60 -4.70
CA SER A 10 2.87 -0.08 -6.07
C SER A 10 2.08 -0.94 -7.06
N LEU A 11 2.15 -2.26 -6.93
CA LEU A 11 1.45 -3.16 -7.83
C LEU A 11 -0.07 -3.03 -7.69
N LEU A 12 -0.57 -2.92 -6.45
CA LEU A 12 -2.01 -2.75 -6.23
C LEU A 12 -2.50 -1.45 -6.86
N ARG A 13 -1.72 -0.38 -6.75
CA ARG A 13 -2.06 0.89 -7.39
C ARG A 13 -2.14 0.73 -8.90
N GLN A 14 -1.16 0.03 -9.48
CA GLN A 14 -1.12 -0.18 -10.92
C GLN A 14 -2.28 -1.05 -11.41
N GLU A 15 -2.68 -2.04 -10.60
CA GLU A 15 -3.84 -2.87 -10.94
C GLU A 15 -5.11 -2.03 -11.06
N LYS A 16 -5.24 -1.00 -10.23
CA LYS A 16 -6.38 -0.09 -10.32
C LYS A 16 -6.19 0.99 -11.38
N LYS A 17 -5.05 0.97 -12.06
CA LYS A 17 -4.72 1.94 -13.11
C LYS A 17 -4.75 3.38 -12.59
N LEU A 18 -4.27 3.56 -11.36
CA LEU A 18 -4.21 4.87 -10.73
C LEU A 18 -2.80 5.43 -10.82
N SER A 19 -2.70 6.74 -11.05
CA SER A 19 -1.43 7.44 -10.90
C SER A 19 -1.11 7.56 -9.42
N GLN A 20 0.16 7.83 -9.09
CA GLN A 20 0.52 8.10 -7.70
C GLN A 20 -0.28 9.26 -7.14
N LYS A 21 -0.47 10.32 -7.94
CA LYS A 21 -1.22 11.49 -7.49
C LYS A 21 -2.65 11.13 -7.11
N LYS A 22 -3.32 10.37 -7.97
CA LYS A 22 -4.71 9.98 -7.71
C LYS A 22 -4.81 9.06 -6.49
N ALA A 23 -3.92 8.10 -6.39
CA ALA A 23 -3.93 7.18 -5.25
C ALA A 23 -3.63 7.93 -3.95
N ALA A 24 -2.67 8.85 -3.97
CA ALA A 24 -2.34 9.64 -2.79
C ALA A 24 -3.53 10.46 -2.32
N GLU A 25 -4.26 11.07 -3.26
CA GLU A 25 -5.46 11.83 -2.92
C GLU A 25 -6.50 10.95 -2.24
N ALA A 26 -6.72 9.75 -2.78
CA ALA A 26 -7.68 8.82 -2.21
C ALA A 26 -7.24 8.33 -0.84
N LEU A 27 -5.95 8.19 -0.62
CA LEU A 27 -5.40 7.72 0.64
C LEU A 27 -5.18 8.84 1.67
N GLY A 28 -5.40 10.09 1.27
CA GLY A 28 -5.28 11.23 2.17
C GLY A 28 -3.85 11.60 2.52
N ILE A 29 -2.90 11.34 1.62
CA ILE A 29 -1.50 11.70 1.82
C ILE A 29 -0.98 12.43 0.59
N SER A 30 0.21 13.02 0.72
CA SER A 30 0.84 13.66 -0.42
C SER A 30 1.39 12.62 -1.39
N GLN A 31 1.53 13.02 -2.66
CA GLN A 31 2.15 12.15 -3.66
C GLN A 31 3.58 11.81 -3.28
N GLY A 32 4.33 12.78 -2.75
CA GLY A 32 5.70 12.54 -2.33
C GLY A 32 5.80 11.48 -1.25
N LEU A 33 4.89 11.52 -0.28
CA LEU A 33 4.88 10.52 0.77
C LEU A 33 4.54 9.13 0.22
N LEU A 34 3.56 9.06 -0.68
CA LEU A 34 3.24 7.78 -1.31
C LEU A 34 4.43 7.23 -2.08
N SER A 35 5.13 8.10 -2.80
CA SER A 35 6.32 7.70 -3.52
C SER A 35 7.38 7.12 -2.57
N HIS A 36 7.58 7.75 -1.42
CA HIS A 36 8.52 7.23 -0.42
C HIS A 36 8.11 5.85 0.09
N TYR A 37 6.81 5.64 0.31
CA TYR A 37 6.32 4.33 0.73
C TYR A 37 6.52 3.28 -0.36
N GLU A 38 6.24 3.63 -1.61
CA GLU A 38 6.36 2.69 -2.73
C GLU A 38 7.81 2.36 -3.07
N ASN A 39 8.73 3.25 -2.71
CA ASN A 39 10.16 3.04 -2.98
C ASN A 39 10.92 2.52 -1.76
N GLY A 40 10.25 2.30 -0.64
CA GLY A 40 10.88 1.77 0.55
C GLY A 40 11.74 2.77 1.30
N VAL A 41 11.60 4.06 1.01
CA VAL A 41 12.38 5.12 1.65
C VAL A 41 11.87 5.38 3.07
N ARG A 42 10.58 5.22 3.30
CA ARG A 42 9.97 5.41 4.61
C ARG A 42 9.01 4.27 4.91
N GLU A 43 8.94 3.90 6.19
CA GLU A 43 7.96 2.92 6.64
C GLU A 43 6.69 3.63 7.06
N PRO A 44 5.52 3.14 6.63
CA PRO A 44 4.26 3.75 7.03
C PRO A 44 3.89 3.37 8.46
N GLY A 45 3.08 4.21 9.08
CA GLY A 45 2.46 3.86 10.34
C GLY A 45 1.30 2.90 10.13
N LEU A 46 0.82 2.34 11.24
CA LEU A 46 -0.26 1.36 11.19
C LEU A 46 -1.53 1.93 10.57
N SER A 47 -1.85 3.18 10.88
CA SER A 47 -3.08 3.77 10.34
C SER A 47 -3.07 3.85 8.82
N PHE A 48 -1.91 4.12 8.22
CA PHE A 48 -1.81 4.12 6.77
C PHE A 48 -1.99 2.72 6.21
N VAL A 49 -1.38 1.71 6.85
CA VAL A 49 -1.48 0.32 6.38
C VAL A 49 -2.94 -0.11 6.35
N VAL A 50 -3.70 0.18 7.41
CA VAL A 50 -5.11 -0.18 7.47
C VAL A 50 -5.89 0.55 6.36
N ARG A 51 -5.64 1.84 6.20
CA ARG A 51 -6.34 2.62 5.18
C ARG A 51 -6.04 2.12 3.77
N ALA A 52 -4.79 1.80 3.49
CA ALA A 52 -4.40 1.29 2.18
C ALA A 52 -5.00 -0.08 1.91
N ALA A 53 -5.00 -0.96 2.92
CA ALA A 53 -5.60 -2.27 2.79
C ALA A 53 -7.09 -2.15 2.46
N ASP A 54 -7.80 -1.27 3.17
CA ASP A 54 -9.21 -1.03 2.91
C ASP A 54 -9.44 -0.48 1.50
N PHE A 55 -8.61 0.49 1.11
CA PHE A 55 -8.75 1.12 -0.20
C PHE A 55 -8.54 0.13 -1.34
N TYR A 56 -7.53 -0.72 -1.21
CA TYR A 56 -7.22 -1.70 -2.25
C TYR A 56 -7.99 -3.00 -2.11
N GLY A 57 -8.79 -3.15 -1.05
CA GLY A 57 -9.64 -4.33 -0.88
C GLY A 57 -8.84 -5.59 -0.57
N VAL A 58 -7.75 -5.46 0.18
CA VAL A 58 -6.92 -6.59 0.59
C VAL A 58 -6.74 -6.55 2.10
N SER A 59 -6.28 -7.66 2.68
CA SER A 59 -5.97 -7.70 4.09
C SER A 59 -4.68 -6.94 4.40
N CYS A 60 -4.55 -6.48 5.65
CA CYS A 60 -3.30 -5.90 6.10
C CYS A 60 -2.17 -6.93 6.02
N ASP A 61 -2.45 -8.19 6.33
CA ASP A 61 -1.44 -9.25 6.25
C ASP A 61 -0.91 -9.41 4.84
N TYR A 62 -1.80 -9.37 3.85
CA TYR A 62 -1.36 -9.46 2.46
C TYR A 62 -0.48 -8.25 2.10
N LEU A 63 -0.93 -7.06 2.46
CA LEU A 63 -0.20 -5.83 2.15
C LEU A 63 1.19 -5.85 2.80
N LEU A 64 1.31 -6.40 3.99
CA LEU A 64 2.57 -6.47 4.71
C LEU A 64 3.42 -7.68 4.32
N GLY A 65 2.95 -8.51 3.40
CA GLY A 65 3.72 -9.65 2.94
C GLY A 65 3.69 -10.85 3.88
N ARG A 66 2.69 -10.94 4.76
CA ARG A 66 2.60 -12.02 5.74
C ARG A 66 1.77 -13.20 5.24
N THR A 67 1.06 -13.01 4.15
CA THR A 67 0.25 -14.07 3.55
C THR A 67 0.15 -13.85 2.06
N MET A 68 -0.10 -14.94 1.32
CA MET A 68 -0.36 -14.86 -0.12
C MET A 68 -1.84 -14.61 -0.41
N SER A 69 -2.70 -14.70 0.60
CA SER A 69 -4.14 -14.51 0.42
C SER A 69 -4.51 -13.04 0.60
N ARG A 70 -5.13 -12.45 -0.42
CA ARG A 70 -5.54 -11.05 -0.37
C ARG A 70 -6.68 -10.81 0.61
N GLU A 71 -7.46 -11.85 0.91
CA GLU A 71 -8.68 -11.72 1.70
C GLU A 71 -8.42 -11.79 3.19
N GLY A 72 -7.21 -12.13 3.57
CA GLY A 72 -6.90 -12.25 4.98
C GLY A 72 -7.21 -13.64 5.52
N ALA A 73 -7.07 -13.77 6.83
CA ALA A 73 -7.26 -15.05 7.49
C ALA A 73 -8.75 -15.30 7.69
#